data_eacb21cc4754262682f64eb3ed1d52fa
#
_entry.id   eacb21cc4754262682f64eb3ed1d52fa
#
_cell.length_a   1.000
_cell.length_b   1.000
_cell.length_c   1.000
_cell.angle_alpha   90.00
_cell.angle_beta   90.00
_cell.angle_gamma   90.00
#
_symmetry.space_group_name_H-M   'P 1'
#
loop_
_entity.id
_entity.type
_entity.pdbx_description
1 polymer ?
#
loop_
_entity_poly.entity_id
_entity_poly.type
_entity_poly.pdbx_seq_one_letter_code
_entity_poly.pdbx_strand_id
1 'polypeptide(L)'
;MRYIQIEEAEAGMIIAKPVFDGGERILLGVNSVLTQDYLNSLIRRGLPGIYIKDEWSENIEIEDVISEKLRNEGINALKNNDIDGTLNVAKKIVDEILSGSVISLDMLDLKSYDGYTYQHSVNVAVVSCLIGLKMGFSKQQLEEVSMAAILHDIGKILISQDIINKPGRLTKEEYELVKKHSEYGYEIVKNRMDISAKVKSAILMHHENEDGSGYPNGYKGNKIHVYARIIHVADV
;
A
#
# COMPACT_ATOMS: atom_id res chain seq x y z
N MET A 1 -21.08 6.73 6.50
CA MET A 1 -20.60 7.01 5.13
C MET A 1 -20.71 5.79 4.25
N ARG A 2 -20.87 5.95 2.93
CA ARG A 2 -21.04 4.87 1.95
C ARG A 2 -20.13 5.12 0.73
N TYR A 3 -19.51 4.03 0.25
CA TYR A 3 -18.78 4.07 -1.02
C TYR A 3 -19.76 3.93 -2.18
N ILE A 4 -19.57 4.72 -3.24
CA ILE A 4 -20.28 4.62 -4.50
C ILE A 4 -19.30 4.60 -5.67
N GLN A 5 -19.65 3.90 -6.73
CA GLN A 5 -18.89 3.94 -7.98
C GLN A 5 -18.98 5.34 -8.59
N ILE A 6 -17.95 5.77 -9.31
CA ILE A 6 -17.92 7.13 -9.86
C ILE A 6 -19.06 7.38 -10.87
N GLU A 7 -19.51 6.30 -11.54
CA GLU A 7 -20.62 6.31 -12.47
C GLU A 7 -21.99 6.52 -11.79
N GLU A 8 -22.07 6.21 -10.48
CA GLU A 8 -23.27 6.38 -9.65
C GLU A 8 -23.27 7.71 -8.90
N ALA A 9 -22.15 8.44 -8.98
CA ALA A 9 -21.99 9.70 -8.28
C ALA A 9 -22.76 10.83 -8.99
N GLU A 10 -23.45 11.64 -8.22
CA GLU A 10 -24.26 12.77 -8.71
C GLU A 10 -23.82 14.09 -8.08
N ALA A 11 -24.02 15.18 -8.82
CA ALA A 11 -23.80 16.52 -8.29
C ALA A 11 -24.77 16.78 -7.11
N GLY A 12 -24.25 17.40 -6.07
CA GLY A 12 -24.98 17.65 -4.82
C GLY A 12 -24.65 16.66 -3.70
N MET A 13 -24.04 15.51 -4.01
CA MET A 13 -23.57 14.58 -3.00
C MET A 13 -22.44 15.19 -2.15
N ILE A 14 -22.36 14.79 -0.87
CA ILE A 14 -21.38 15.30 0.09
C ILE A 14 -20.27 14.29 0.27
N ILE A 15 -19.04 14.73 0.10
CA ILE A 15 -17.83 13.90 0.26
C ILE A 15 -17.65 13.52 1.74
N ALA A 16 -17.49 12.23 2.01
CA ALA A 16 -17.30 11.70 3.36
C ALA A 16 -15.82 11.46 3.73
N LYS A 17 -14.98 11.09 2.75
CA LYS A 17 -13.52 10.96 2.91
C LYS A 17 -12.80 11.85 1.89
N PRO A 18 -11.58 12.38 2.21
CA PRO A 18 -10.83 13.18 1.25
C PRO A 18 -10.57 12.42 -0.05
N VAL A 19 -10.66 13.11 -1.17
CA VAL A 19 -10.32 12.57 -2.50
C VAL A 19 -8.96 13.15 -2.90
N PHE A 20 -8.02 12.29 -3.26
CA PHE A 20 -6.65 12.67 -3.64
C PHE A 20 -6.43 12.54 -5.16
N ASP A 21 -5.39 13.20 -5.69
CA ASP A 21 -5.05 13.20 -7.12
C ASP A 21 -4.14 12.03 -7.56
N GLY A 22 -4.03 10.99 -6.74
CA GLY A 22 -3.06 9.91 -6.91
C GLY A 22 -1.71 10.20 -6.23
N GLY A 23 -1.57 11.37 -5.59
CA GLY A 23 -0.47 11.79 -4.72
C GLY A 23 -1.00 12.29 -3.38
N GLU A 24 -0.27 13.22 -2.75
CA GLU A 24 -0.63 13.78 -1.43
C GLU A 24 -1.61 14.97 -1.53
N ARG A 25 -1.94 15.43 -2.73
CA ARG A 25 -2.79 16.62 -2.92
C ARG A 25 -4.26 16.26 -2.82
N ILE A 26 -4.94 16.90 -1.88
CA ILE A 26 -6.39 16.76 -1.72
C ILE A 26 -7.08 17.52 -2.88
N LEU A 27 -7.86 16.79 -3.67
CA LEU A 27 -8.74 17.36 -4.72
C LEU A 27 -10.05 17.85 -4.12
N LEU A 28 -10.66 17.04 -3.24
CA LEU A 28 -11.88 17.37 -2.53
C LEU A 28 -11.72 16.98 -1.06
N GLY A 29 -11.95 17.90 -0.16
CA GLY A 29 -11.96 17.66 1.28
C GLY A 29 -13.26 17.02 1.78
N VAL A 30 -13.24 16.53 3.01
CA VAL A 30 -14.46 16.06 3.71
C VAL A 30 -15.48 17.21 3.77
N ASN A 31 -16.76 16.88 3.63
CA ASN A 31 -17.90 17.81 3.55
C ASN A 31 -17.93 18.69 2.28
N SER A 32 -17.04 18.50 1.32
CA SER A 32 -17.18 19.16 0.03
C SER A 32 -18.43 18.66 -0.68
N VAL A 33 -19.18 19.59 -1.29
CA VAL A 33 -20.32 19.26 -2.16
C VAL A 33 -19.78 18.94 -3.55
N LEU A 34 -20.12 17.78 -4.08
CA LEU A 34 -19.73 17.36 -5.42
C LEU A 34 -20.47 18.20 -6.47
N THR A 35 -19.73 18.91 -7.31
CA THR A 35 -20.27 19.63 -8.45
C THR A 35 -20.11 18.80 -9.72
N GLN A 36 -20.86 19.16 -10.79
CA GLN A 36 -20.71 18.49 -12.08
C GLN A 36 -19.28 18.62 -12.64
N ASP A 37 -18.61 19.76 -12.40
CA ASP A 37 -17.22 19.96 -12.84
C ASP A 37 -16.24 19.09 -12.07
N TYR A 38 -16.43 18.93 -10.76
CA TYR A 38 -15.66 17.99 -9.95
C TYR A 38 -15.87 16.55 -10.44
N LEU A 39 -17.12 16.13 -10.63
CA LEU A 39 -17.45 14.79 -11.12
C LEU A 39 -16.76 14.51 -12.46
N ASN A 40 -16.88 15.41 -13.43
CA ASN A 40 -16.22 15.29 -14.72
C ASN A 40 -14.67 15.22 -14.60
N SER A 41 -14.11 15.94 -13.63
CA SER A 41 -12.67 15.90 -13.36
C SER A 41 -12.23 14.55 -12.76
N LEU A 42 -13.01 14.00 -11.83
CA LEU A 42 -12.74 12.71 -11.19
C LEU A 42 -12.84 11.56 -12.20
N ILE A 43 -13.87 11.57 -13.05
CA ILE A 43 -14.05 10.60 -14.15
C ILE A 43 -12.87 10.64 -15.12
N ARG A 44 -12.44 11.84 -15.56
CA ARG A 44 -11.28 12.00 -16.46
C ARG A 44 -9.97 11.50 -15.86
N ARG A 45 -9.87 11.54 -14.52
CA ARG A 45 -8.73 11.01 -13.78
C ARG A 45 -8.82 9.51 -13.55
N GLY A 46 -9.92 8.87 -13.95
CA GLY A 46 -10.15 7.43 -13.83
C GLY A 46 -10.40 6.96 -12.39
N LEU A 47 -10.90 7.80 -11.47
CA LEU A 47 -11.26 7.33 -10.12
C LEU A 47 -12.40 6.31 -10.20
N PRO A 48 -12.35 5.18 -9.44
CA PRO A 48 -13.40 4.15 -9.48
C PRO A 48 -14.64 4.56 -8.72
N GLY A 49 -14.47 5.40 -7.68
CA GLY A 49 -15.56 5.82 -6.83
C GLY A 49 -15.12 6.73 -5.71
N ILE A 50 -16.06 7.12 -4.88
CA ILE A 50 -15.88 8.06 -3.78
C ILE A 50 -16.71 7.65 -2.56
N TYR A 51 -16.31 8.10 -1.38
CA TYR A 51 -17.12 8.00 -0.17
C TYR A 51 -18.02 9.21 -0.02
N ILE A 52 -19.32 8.97 0.15
CA ILE A 52 -20.33 10.01 0.35
C ILE A 52 -20.98 9.89 1.73
N LYS A 53 -21.53 11.02 2.19
CA LYS A 53 -22.49 11.09 3.30
C LYS A 53 -23.90 11.07 2.74
N ASP A 54 -24.71 10.16 3.22
CA ASP A 54 -26.16 10.14 2.93
C ASP A 54 -26.95 9.76 4.20
N GLU A 55 -28.25 9.92 4.17
CA GLU A 55 -29.15 9.63 5.29
C GLU A 55 -29.08 8.16 5.73
N TRP A 56 -28.73 7.23 4.80
CA TRP A 56 -28.67 5.79 5.06
C TRP A 56 -27.36 5.40 5.78
N SER A 57 -26.34 6.23 5.68
CA SER A 57 -25.01 5.95 6.22
C SER A 57 -24.54 6.96 7.26
N GLU A 58 -25.42 7.85 7.74
CA GLU A 58 -25.07 8.94 8.67
C GLU A 58 -24.48 8.43 9.99
N ASN A 59 -24.91 7.23 10.43
CA ASN A 59 -24.44 6.61 11.65
C ASN A 59 -23.39 5.49 11.42
N ILE A 60 -22.92 5.32 10.19
CA ILE A 60 -21.89 4.33 9.88
C ILE A 60 -20.55 5.04 9.86
N GLU A 61 -19.78 4.87 10.92
CA GLU A 61 -18.35 5.22 10.95
C GLU A 61 -17.56 3.97 10.52
N ILE A 62 -16.80 4.08 9.43
CA ILE A 62 -15.83 3.05 9.06
C ILE A 62 -14.55 3.44 9.76
N GLU A 63 -14.21 2.73 10.83
CA GLU A 63 -12.93 2.90 11.50
C GLU A 63 -11.81 2.35 10.59
N ASP A 64 -10.83 3.18 10.30
CA ASP A 64 -9.63 2.74 9.60
C ASP A 64 -8.84 1.75 10.47
N VAL A 65 -8.25 0.74 9.84
CA VAL A 65 -7.45 -0.29 10.54
C VAL A 65 -6.28 0.30 11.30
N ILE A 66 -5.73 1.40 10.78
CA ILE A 66 -4.68 2.20 11.44
C ILE A 66 -5.07 3.68 11.41
N SER A 67 -4.61 4.43 12.40
CA SER A 67 -4.86 5.86 12.47
C SER A 67 -4.26 6.61 11.26
N GLU A 68 -4.95 7.66 10.80
CA GLU A 68 -4.47 8.52 9.71
C GLU A 68 -3.11 9.16 10.07
N LYS A 69 -2.89 9.47 11.34
CA LYS A 69 -1.60 9.96 11.84
C LYS A 69 -0.48 8.96 11.57
N LEU A 70 -0.68 7.67 11.90
CA LEU A 70 0.31 6.63 11.68
C LEU A 70 0.56 6.39 10.19
N ARG A 71 -0.49 6.45 9.38
CA ARG A 71 -0.40 6.38 7.92
C ARG A 71 0.51 7.48 7.36
N ASN A 72 0.29 8.72 7.78
CA ASN A 72 1.08 9.87 7.36
C ASN A 72 2.54 9.79 7.88
N GLU A 73 2.77 9.29 9.10
CA GLU A 73 4.12 9.02 9.60
C GLU A 73 4.86 8.03 8.67
N GLY A 74 4.20 6.97 8.22
CA GLY A 74 4.77 5.98 7.31
C GLY A 74 5.12 6.55 5.93
N ILE A 75 4.18 7.29 5.34
CA ILE A 75 4.38 7.97 4.06
C ILE A 75 5.58 8.92 4.14
N ASN A 76 5.67 9.73 5.19
CA ASN A 76 6.76 10.69 5.37
C ASN A 76 8.11 10.00 5.59
N ALA A 77 8.16 8.90 6.36
CA ALA A 77 9.39 8.14 6.57
C ALA A 77 9.91 7.54 5.25
N LEU A 78 9.02 6.92 4.46
CA LEU A 78 9.37 6.37 3.15
C LEU A 78 9.83 7.45 2.16
N LYS A 79 9.13 8.58 2.10
CA LYS A 79 9.46 9.72 1.22
C LYS A 79 10.84 10.29 1.51
N ASN A 80 11.22 10.34 2.78
CA ASN A 80 12.51 10.83 3.22
C ASN A 80 13.62 9.74 3.24
N ASN A 81 13.32 8.52 2.78
CA ASN A 81 14.20 7.36 2.85
C ASN A 81 14.71 7.07 4.29
N ASP A 82 13.88 7.41 5.29
CA ASP A 82 14.14 7.14 6.69
C ASP A 82 13.78 5.69 7.03
N ILE A 83 14.75 4.78 6.88
CA ILE A 83 14.54 3.36 7.14
C ILE A 83 14.19 3.13 8.62
N ASP A 84 14.85 3.82 9.55
CA ASP A 84 14.61 3.64 10.99
C ASP A 84 13.19 4.07 11.36
N GLY A 85 12.76 5.24 10.87
CA GLY A 85 11.38 5.71 11.00
C GLY A 85 10.38 4.71 10.39
N THR A 86 10.68 4.18 9.20
CA THR A 86 9.83 3.19 8.51
C THR A 86 9.69 1.89 9.31
N LEU A 87 10.78 1.36 9.88
CA LEU A 87 10.74 0.18 10.74
C LEU A 87 9.94 0.42 12.03
N ASN A 88 10.03 1.63 12.60
CA ASN A 88 9.23 2.01 13.77
C ASN A 88 7.74 2.08 13.42
N VAL A 89 7.38 2.63 12.26
CA VAL A 89 5.99 2.65 11.77
C VAL A 89 5.46 1.23 11.59
N ALA A 90 6.22 0.30 11.03
CA ALA A 90 5.80 -1.08 10.88
C ALA A 90 5.44 -1.73 12.23
N LYS A 91 6.19 -1.46 13.29
CA LYS A 91 5.88 -1.93 14.66
C LYS A 91 4.59 -1.29 15.20
N LYS A 92 4.43 0.02 15.03
CA LYS A 92 3.22 0.74 15.44
C LYS A 92 1.97 0.24 14.72
N ILE A 93 2.06 -0.11 13.43
CA ILE A 93 0.97 -0.74 12.66
C ILE A 93 0.52 -2.02 13.37
N VAL A 94 1.46 -2.87 13.76
CA VAL A 94 1.14 -4.12 14.49
C VAL A 94 0.49 -3.82 15.84
N ASP A 95 1.00 -2.83 16.58
CA ASP A 95 0.46 -2.46 17.89
C ASP A 95 -0.98 -1.92 17.76
N GLU A 96 -1.27 -1.05 16.80
CA GLU A 96 -2.63 -0.56 16.53
C GLU A 96 -3.57 -1.70 16.13
N ILE A 97 -3.14 -2.59 15.22
CA ILE A 97 -3.96 -3.75 14.78
C ILE A 97 -4.25 -4.69 15.94
N LEU A 98 -3.28 -4.98 16.82
CA LEU A 98 -3.47 -5.87 17.96
C LEU A 98 -4.30 -5.22 19.08
N SER A 99 -4.33 -3.90 19.18
CA SER A 99 -5.15 -3.18 20.19
C SER A 99 -6.57 -2.90 19.71
N GLY A 100 -6.86 -2.98 18.41
CA GLY A 100 -8.18 -2.74 17.83
C GLY A 100 -9.17 -3.86 18.16
N SER A 101 -10.40 -3.47 18.50
CA SER A 101 -11.48 -4.43 18.86
C SER A 101 -12.24 -4.98 17.65
N VAL A 102 -12.16 -4.32 16.49
CA VAL A 102 -12.87 -4.71 15.26
C VAL A 102 -11.97 -4.49 14.06
N ILE A 103 -11.66 -5.57 13.35
CA ILE A 103 -10.93 -5.47 12.07
C ILE A 103 -11.98 -5.50 10.96
N SER A 104 -12.49 -4.34 10.60
CA SER A 104 -13.23 -4.13 9.37
C SER A 104 -12.26 -3.65 8.31
N LEU A 105 -11.96 -4.50 7.33
CA LEU A 105 -11.09 -4.16 6.20
C LEU A 105 -11.99 -3.63 5.08
N ASP A 106 -11.93 -2.33 4.84
CA ASP A 106 -12.45 -1.80 3.59
C ASP A 106 -11.40 -1.99 2.51
N MET A 107 -11.60 -3.01 1.67
CA MET A 107 -10.71 -3.34 0.55
C MET A 107 -10.55 -2.19 -0.46
N LEU A 108 -11.43 -1.18 -0.41
CA LEU A 108 -11.42 -0.06 -1.34
C LEU A 108 -10.42 1.02 -0.95
N ASP A 109 -10.15 1.20 0.35
CA ASP A 109 -9.09 2.09 0.82
C ASP A 109 -7.68 1.55 0.49
N LEU A 110 -7.58 0.26 0.16
CA LEU A 110 -6.32 -0.40 -0.19
C LEU A 110 -5.95 -0.24 -1.66
N LYS A 111 -6.93 -0.01 -2.53
CA LYS A 111 -6.71 0.28 -3.95
C LYS A 111 -6.50 1.78 -4.14
N SER A 112 -5.36 2.29 -3.71
CA SER A 112 -4.94 3.61 -4.15
C SER A 112 -4.50 3.53 -5.61
N TYR A 113 -5.08 4.43 -6.40
CA TYR A 113 -4.87 4.62 -7.82
C TYR A 113 -3.41 4.70 -8.24
N ASP A 114 -3.20 4.21 -9.46
CA ASP A 114 -2.03 4.32 -10.31
C ASP A 114 -1.02 5.42 -9.90
N GLY A 115 0.15 4.97 -9.64
CA GLY A 115 1.29 5.78 -9.32
C GLY A 115 1.94 5.28 -8.06
N TYR A 116 3.20 5.01 -8.17
CA TYR A 116 4.09 4.72 -7.09
C TYR A 116 3.87 5.71 -5.93
N THR A 117 3.00 5.38 -5.01
CA THR A 117 2.75 6.18 -3.82
C THR A 117 3.25 5.43 -2.60
N TYR A 118 3.98 6.11 -1.73
CA TYR A 118 4.39 5.59 -0.43
C TYR A 118 3.20 5.10 0.40
N GLN A 119 2.01 5.59 0.10
CA GLN A 119 0.74 5.11 0.66
C GLN A 119 0.48 3.64 0.33
N HIS A 120 0.78 3.20 -0.91
CA HIS A 120 0.69 1.80 -1.31
C HIS A 120 1.52 0.90 -0.38
N SER A 121 2.78 1.26 -0.12
CA SER A 121 3.65 0.46 0.76
C SER A 121 3.12 0.37 2.19
N VAL A 122 2.52 1.45 2.72
CA VAL A 122 1.84 1.42 4.02
C VAL A 122 0.62 0.50 3.97
N ASN A 123 -0.18 0.55 2.92
CA ASN A 123 -1.35 -0.32 2.75
C ASN A 123 -0.94 -1.80 2.65
N VAL A 124 0.08 -2.11 1.85
CA VAL A 124 0.61 -3.48 1.73
C VAL A 124 1.09 -4.00 3.10
N ALA A 125 1.70 -3.15 3.94
CA ALA A 125 2.10 -3.53 5.29
C ALA A 125 0.90 -3.85 6.19
N VAL A 126 -0.17 -3.04 6.14
CA VAL A 126 -1.41 -3.30 6.89
C VAL A 126 -2.05 -4.61 6.46
N VAL A 127 -2.22 -4.84 5.14
CA VAL A 127 -2.82 -6.07 4.62
C VAL A 127 -1.98 -7.29 4.98
N SER A 128 -0.67 -7.21 4.80
CA SER A 128 0.25 -8.30 5.15
C SER A 128 0.20 -8.65 6.63
N CYS A 129 0.09 -7.64 7.51
CA CYS A 129 -0.09 -7.84 8.95
C CYS A 129 -1.39 -8.58 9.24
N LEU A 130 -2.50 -8.17 8.63
CA LEU A 130 -3.81 -8.80 8.82
C LEU A 130 -3.86 -10.24 8.32
N ILE A 131 -3.23 -10.53 7.17
CA ILE A 131 -3.09 -11.89 6.67
C ILE A 131 -2.29 -12.72 7.68
N GLY A 132 -1.14 -12.21 8.14
CA GLY A 132 -0.31 -12.88 9.15
C GLY A 132 -1.06 -13.14 10.47
N LEU A 133 -1.86 -12.17 10.94
CA LEU A 133 -2.70 -12.31 12.12
C LEU A 133 -3.72 -13.46 11.95
N LYS A 134 -4.39 -13.54 10.80
CA LYS A 134 -5.32 -14.64 10.48
C LYS A 134 -4.63 -15.98 10.31
N MET A 135 -3.35 -15.98 9.95
CA MET A 135 -2.52 -17.19 9.90
C MET A 135 -1.98 -17.61 11.29
N GLY A 136 -2.25 -16.85 12.34
CA GLY A 136 -1.82 -17.16 13.72
C GLY A 136 -0.37 -16.77 13.99
N PHE A 137 0.20 -15.79 13.30
CA PHE A 137 1.56 -15.32 13.56
C PHE A 137 1.69 -14.69 14.94
N SER A 138 2.83 -14.92 15.59
CA SER A 138 3.21 -14.21 16.80
C SER A 138 3.45 -12.72 16.52
N LYS A 139 3.40 -11.86 17.54
CA LYS A 139 3.68 -10.42 17.42
C LYS A 139 4.99 -10.16 16.67
N GLN A 140 6.06 -10.90 17.02
CA GLN A 140 7.35 -10.76 16.34
C GLN A 140 7.27 -11.08 14.85
N GLN A 141 6.52 -12.12 14.46
CA GLN A 141 6.33 -12.47 13.05
C GLN A 141 5.47 -11.44 12.31
N LEU A 142 4.48 -10.84 12.99
CA LEU A 142 3.69 -9.73 12.46
C LEU A 142 4.56 -8.49 12.22
N GLU A 143 5.43 -8.14 13.17
CA GLU A 143 6.39 -7.05 13.00
C GLU A 143 7.33 -7.32 11.82
N GLU A 144 7.89 -8.53 11.71
CA GLU A 144 8.78 -8.91 10.60
C GLU A 144 8.07 -8.84 9.23
N VAL A 145 6.86 -9.37 9.09
CA VAL A 145 6.14 -9.31 7.80
C VAL A 145 5.73 -7.88 7.45
N SER A 146 5.32 -7.08 8.43
CA SER A 146 5.00 -5.66 8.22
C SER A 146 6.22 -4.84 7.82
N MET A 147 7.39 -5.08 8.44
CA MET A 147 8.65 -4.46 8.04
C MET A 147 9.05 -4.82 6.61
N ALA A 148 8.92 -6.10 6.23
CA ALA A 148 9.21 -6.53 4.87
C ALA A 148 8.25 -5.89 3.87
N ALA A 149 6.97 -5.82 4.22
CA ALA A 149 5.92 -5.27 3.38
C ALA A 149 6.06 -3.76 3.16
N ILE A 150 6.32 -2.98 4.21
CA ILE A 150 6.48 -1.52 4.06
C ILE A 150 7.73 -1.14 3.27
N LEU A 151 8.75 -2.00 3.27
CA LEU A 151 10.03 -1.80 2.57
C LEU A 151 10.14 -2.55 1.24
N HIS A 152 9.11 -3.32 0.81
CA HIS A 152 9.22 -4.19 -0.36
C HIS A 152 9.70 -3.45 -1.61
N ASP A 153 9.23 -2.23 -1.78
CA ASP A 153 9.47 -1.36 -2.92
C ASP A 153 10.61 -0.35 -2.74
N ILE A 154 11.31 -0.35 -1.61
CA ILE A 154 12.35 0.66 -1.31
C ILE A 154 13.43 0.76 -2.41
N GLY A 155 13.69 -0.32 -3.13
CA GLY A 155 14.67 -0.34 -4.22
C GLY A 155 14.29 0.50 -5.44
N LYS A 156 13.03 0.91 -5.57
CA LYS A 156 12.57 1.80 -6.66
C LYS A 156 13.25 3.17 -6.62
N ILE A 157 13.79 3.59 -5.47
CA ILE A 157 14.58 4.83 -5.35
C ILE A 157 15.84 4.82 -6.22
N LEU A 158 16.37 3.65 -6.59
CA LEU A 158 17.53 3.49 -7.45
C LEU A 158 17.18 3.36 -8.95
N ILE A 159 15.91 3.46 -9.30
CA ILE A 159 15.43 3.44 -10.68
C ILE A 159 15.08 4.87 -11.11
N SER A 160 15.34 5.18 -12.38
CA SER A 160 15.01 6.51 -12.92
C SER A 160 13.53 6.83 -12.73
N GLN A 161 13.24 8.01 -12.20
CA GLN A 161 11.88 8.51 -12.03
C GLN A 161 11.13 8.64 -13.36
N ASP A 162 11.83 8.87 -14.46
CA ASP A 162 11.25 8.91 -15.81
C ASP A 162 10.66 7.56 -16.22
N ILE A 163 11.25 6.45 -15.75
CA ILE A 163 10.76 5.10 -16.00
C ILE A 163 9.60 4.79 -15.04
N ILE A 164 9.76 5.07 -13.74
CA ILE A 164 8.74 4.77 -12.72
C ILE A 164 7.44 5.55 -12.98
N ASN A 165 7.55 6.83 -13.37
CA ASN A 165 6.40 7.71 -13.60
C ASN A 165 5.99 7.81 -15.08
N LYS A 166 6.49 6.91 -15.93
CA LYS A 166 6.21 6.96 -17.37
C LYS A 166 4.71 6.78 -17.64
N PRO A 167 4.06 7.73 -18.29
CA PRO A 167 2.68 7.54 -18.70
C PRO A 167 2.60 6.47 -19.80
N GLY A 168 1.86 5.40 -19.54
CA GLY A 168 1.64 4.33 -20.49
C GLY A 168 2.51 3.08 -20.25
N ARG A 169 2.60 2.21 -21.25
CA ARG A 169 3.30 0.93 -21.12
C ARG A 169 4.81 1.10 -21.15
N LEU A 170 5.51 0.38 -20.28
CA LEU A 170 6.97 0.26 -20.30
C LEU A 170 7.41 -0.57 -21.51
N THR A 171 8.58 -0.25 -22.08
CA THR A 171 9.25 -1.15 -23.02
C THR A 171 9.76 -2.40 -22.29
N LYS A 172 10.19 -3.42 -23.02
CA LYS A 172 10.75 -4.62 -22.41
C LYS A 172 12.00 -4.31 -21.58
N GLU A 173 12.86 -3.44 -22.11
CA GLU A 173 14.11 -3.00 -21.46
C GLU A 173 13.82 -2.20 -20.17
N GLU A 174 12.86 -1.28 -20.22
CA GLU A 174 12.42 -0.52 -19.06
C GLU A 174 11.81 -1.44 -17.99
N TYR A 175 10.98 -2.41 -18.41
CA TYR A 175 10.41 -3.38 -17.48
C TYR A 175 11.48 -4.25 -16.80
N GLU A 176 12.53 -4.69 -17.54
CA GLU A 176 13.66 -5.40 -16.95
C GLU A 176 14.43 -4.54 -15.93
N LEU A 177 14.50 -3.22 -16.14
CA LEU A 177 15.08 -2.31 -15.16
C LEU A 177 14.20 -2.18 -13.92
N VAL A 178 12.88 -2.07 -14.08
CA VAL A 178 11.94 -1.99 -12.95
C VAL A 178 12.00 -3.26 -12.11
N LYS A 179 12.10 -4.45 -12.70
CA LYS A 179 12.23 -5.70 -11.95
C LYS A 179 13.41 -5.74 -10.97
N LYS A 180 14.46 -4.95 -11.23
CA LYS A 180 15.64 -4.88 -10.34
C LYS A 180 15.35 -4.22 -8.99
N HIS A 181 14.18 -3.59 -8.79
CA HIS A 181 13.90 -2.95 -7.51
C HIS A 181 13.92 -3.94 -6.34
N SER A 182 13.55 -5.19 -6.52
CA SER A 182 13.61 -6.21 -5.48
C SER A 182 15.04 -6.53 -5.05
N GLU A 183 15.96 -6.63 -6.02
CA GLU A 183 17.40 -6.79 -5.75
C GLU A 183 17.98 -5.54 -5.10
N TYR A 184 17.66 -4.36 -5.61
CA TYR A 184 18.10 -3.08 -5.04
C TYR A 184 17.58 -2.87 -3.62
N GLY A 185 16.33 -3.24 -3.36
CA GLY A 185 15.76 -3.20 -2.01
C GLY A 185 16.54 -4.09 -1.03
N TYR A 186 16.87 -5.32 -1.45
CA TYR A 186 17.73 -6.21 -0.69
C TYR A 186 19.12 -5.59 -0.44
N GLU A 187 19.76 -5.03 -1.46
CA GLU A 187 21.07 -4.39 -1.34
C GLU A 187 21.09 -3.23 -0.34
N ILE A 188 20.02 -2.42 -0.30
CA ILE A 188 19.86 -1.32 0.66
C ILE A 188 19.85 -1.84 2.10
N VAL A 189 19.18 -2.98 2.37
CA VAL A 189 18.97 -3.48 3.72
C VAL A 189 19.91 -4.61 4.13
N LYS A 190 20.70 -5.20 3.23
CA LYS A 190 21.48 -6.43 3.48
C LYS A 190 22.44 -6.35 4.65
N ASN A 191 23.05 -5.18 4.87
CA ASN A 191 24.05 -4.97 5.93
C ASN A 191 23.43 -4.47 7.26
N ARG A 192 22.12 -4.28 7.32
CA ARG A 192 21.40 -3.85 8.53
C ARG A 192 21.29 -5.03 9.50
N MET A 193 21.87 -4.87 10.70
CA MET A 193 21.83 -5.93 11.72
C MET A 193 20.48 -6.02 12.45
N ASP A 194 19.73 -4.94 12.47
CA ASP A 194 18.40 -4.80 13.05
C ASP A 194 17.26 -5.34 12.16
N ILE A 195 17.59 -5.73 10.92
CA ILE A 195 16.65 -6.36 9.97
C ILE A 195 16.98 -7.84 9.83
N SER A 196 16.02 -8.71 10.16
CA SER A 196 16.21 -10.15 10.11
C SER A 196 16.44 -10.68 8.69
N ALA A 197 17.11 -11.83 8.56
CA ALA A 197 17.30 -12.49 7.27
C ALA A 197 15.98 -12.82 6.56
N LYS A 198 14.91 -13.09 7.31
CA LYS A 198 13.56 -13.36 6.78
C LYS A 198 12.97 -12.12 6.10
N VAL A 199 13.09 -10.95 6.75
CA VAL A 199 12.64 -9.67 6.19
C VAL A 199 13.41 -9.35 4.90
N LYS A 200 14.75 -9.47 4.93
CA LYS A 200 15.60 -9.27 3.74
C LYS A 200 15.23 -10.20 2.59
N SER A 201 15.01 -11.48 2.90
CA SER A 201 14.57 -12.47 1.90
C SER A 201 13.20 -12.12 1.32
N ALA A 202 12.28 -11.64 2.14
CA ALA A 202 10.94 -11.27 1.68
C ALA A 202 10.98 -10.05 0.73
N ILE A 203 11.79 -9.04 1.04
CA ILE A 203 12.03 -7.89 0.15
C ILE A 203 12.59 -8.35 -1.21
N LEU A 204 13.51 -9.32 -1.22
CA LEU A 204 14.08 -9.84 -2.46
C LEU A 204 13.05 -10.64 -3.28
N MET A 205 12.19 -11.41 -2.62
CA MET A 205 11.39 -12.47 -3.24
C MET A 205 9.91 -12.11 -3.47
N HIS A 206 9.46 -10.89 -3.15
CA HIS A 206 8.02 -10.55 -3.18
C HIS A 206 7.37 -10.62 -4.58
N HIS A 207 8.16 -10.68 -5.64
CA HIS A 207 7.70 -10.92 -7.01
C HIS A 207 7.99 -12.34 -7.52
N GLU A 208 8.41 -13.26 -6.66
CA GLU A 208 8.49 -14.67 -7.04
C GLU A 208 7.09 -15.27 -7.12
N ASN A 209 6.85 -16.08 -8.15
CA ASN A 209 5.60 -16.81 -8.36
C ASN A 209 5.71 -18.27 -7.93
N GLU A 210 4.61 -18.84 -7.46
CA GLU A 210 4.55 -20.24 -6.99
C GLU A 210 5.04 -21.24 -8.05
N ASP A 211 4.82 -20.95 -9.33
CA ASP A 211 5.22 -21.75 -10.49
C ASP A 211 6.66 -21.50 -10.95
N GLY A 212 7.34 -20.48 -10.38
CA GLY A 212 8.68 -20.05 -10.73
C GLY A 212 8.77 -19.16 -11.97
N SER A 213 7.68 -18.60 -12.43
CA SER A 213 7.65 -17.59 -13.50
C SER A 213 7.99 -16.17 -13.00
N GLY A 214 8.14 -16.02 -11.66
CA GLY A 214 8.48 -14.76 -11.03
C GLY A 214 9.95 -14.37 -11.13
N TYR A 215 10.34 -13.35 -10.39
CA TYR A 215 11.70 -12.82 -10.37
C TYR A 215 12.10 -12.40 -8.94
N PRO A 216 13.41 -12.22 -8.65
CA PRO A 216 14.56 -12.25 -9.57
C PRO A 216 15.15 -13.66 -9.82
N ASN A 217 14.85 -14.67 -8.97
CA ASN A 217 15.54 -15.95 -8.99
C ASN A 217 14.73 -17.08 -9.67
N GLY A 218 13.44 -16.88 -9.91
CA GLY A 218 12.53 -17.92 -10.40
C GLY A 218 12.33 -19.07 -9.41
N TYR A 219 12.30 -18.77 -8.11
CA TYR A 219 12.04 -19.76 -7.08
C TYR A 219 10.62 -20.30 -7.14
N LYS A 220 10.43 -21.55 -6.70
CA LYS A 220 9.14 -22.26 -6.75
C LYS A 220 8.74 -22.74 -5.36
N GLY A 221 7.45 -22.65 -5.08
CA GLY A 221 6.83 -23.26 -3.92
C GLY A 221 7.54 -22.90 -2.61
N ASN A 222 7.94 -23.93 -1.85
CA ASN A 222 8.55 -23.77 -0.53
C ASN A 222 9.92 -23.05 -0.51
N LYS A 223 10.52 -22.77 -1.67
CA LYS A 223 11.74 -21.94 -1.73
C LYS A 223 11.43 -20.47 -1.54
N ILE A 224 10.18 -20.05 -1.76
CA ILE A 224 9.73 -18.68 -1.55
C ILE A 224 9.36 -18.52 -0.07
N HIS A 225 9.99 -17.56 0.61
CA HIS A 225 9.70 -17.32 2.02
C HIS A 225 8.24 -16.92 2.23
N VAL A 226 7.60 -17.40 3.29
CA VAL A 226 6.17 -17.18 3.55
C VAL A 226 5.81 -15.68 3.60
N TYR A 227 6.69 -14.82 4.12
CA TYR A 227 6.46 -13.37 4.13
C TYR A 227 6.41 -12.81 2.71
N ALA A 228 7.27 -13.25 1.80
CA ALA A 228 7.23 -12.85 0.39
C ALA A 228 5.91 -13.26 -0.28
N ARG A 229 5.41 -14.47 0.00
CA ARG A 229 4.11 -14.95 -0.52
C ARG A 229 2.93 -14.13 0.01
N ILE A 230 2.98 -13.71 1.29
CA ILE A 230 1.97 -12.82 1.88
C ILE A 230 2.02 -11.46 1.21
N ILE A 231 3.22 -10.87 1.06
CA ILE A 231 3.40 -9.57 0.42
C ILE A 231 2.93 -9.63 -1.03
N HIS A 232 3.27 -10.68 -1.77
CA HIS A 232 2.82 -10.87 -3.15
C HIS A 232 1.29 -10.82 -3.30
N VAL A 233 0.56 -11.42 -2.35
CA VAL A 233 -0.92 -11.38 -2.34
C VAL A 233 -1.44 -9.99 -1.93
N ALA A 234 -0.73 -9.28 -1.07
CA ALA A 234 -1.14 -7.97 -0.57
C ALA A 234 -0.83 -6.82 -1.55
N ASP A 235 0.11 -7.05 -2.47
CA ASP A 235 0.64 -6.07 -3.44
C ASP A 235 -0.19 -6.01 -4.75
N VAL A 236 -1.21 -6.86 -4.91
CA VAL A 236 -2.06 -7.00 -6.12
C VAL A 236 -3.16 -5.95 -6.18
#